data_362afe6071ba4999cb5efe491b30beeb
#
_entry.id   362afe6071ba4999cb5efe491b30beeb
#
_cell.length_a   1.000
_cell.length_b   1.000
_cell.length_c   1.000
_cell.angle_alpha   90.00
_cell.angle_beta   90.00
_cell.angle_gamma   90.00
#
_symmetry.space_group_name_H-M   'P 1'
#
loop_
_entity.id
_entity.type
_entity.pdbx_description
1 polymer ?
#
loop_
_entity_poly.entity_id
_entity_poly.type
_entity_poly.pdbx_seq_one_letter_code
_entity_poly.pdbx_strand_id
1 'polypeptide(L)'
;MSKRQRQRARQPTEKRSGEGMLGYWLKGEDLSLPTGYVRLSENPEVRMAVDRIADMVSNMTIHLMRNVNGGHERVQDKLSRKVDIEPYSLMTRKTWLYHIVHTLLLEGDGNAVVYPQIRDGLIDELIPVPANTATFLPPLQNGIGLATGYQIAIHGRAYNHDELLHFKINPDPLEPWRGRGYRLILKDVVANL
;
A
#
# COMPACT_ATOMS: atom_id res chain seq x y z
N MET A 1 19.81 30.19 -65.61
CA MET A 1 18.75 30.43 -64.60
C MET A 1 18.52 29.14 -63.77
N SER A 2 19.04 29.08 -62.57
CA SER A 2 19.02 27.88 -61.72
C SER A 2 17.83 27.89 -60.73
N LYS A 3 16.96 26.87 -60.82
CA LYS A 3 15.85 26.68 -59.86
C LYS A 3 16.38 25.96 -58.60
N ARG A 4 16.52 26.69 -57.52
CA ARG A 4 16.77 26.11 -56.19
C ARG A 4 15.49 25.44 -55.65
N GLN A 5 15.45 24.10 -55.65
CA GLN A 5 14.47 23.34 -54.88
C GLN A 5 14.76 23.44 -53.40
N ARG A 6 13.84 24.07 -52.66
CA ARG A 6 13.84 24.02 -51.19
C ARG A 6 13.28 22.66 -50.75
N GLN A 7 14.14 21.77 -50.27
CA GLN A 7 13.73 20.59 -49.51
C GLN A 7 13.18 21.03 -48.12
N ARG A 8 11.88 20.90 -47.93
CA ARG A 8 11.26 20.97 -46.60
C ARG A 8 11.64 19.71 -45.85
N ALA A 9 12.46 19.83 -44.82
CA ALA A 9 12.70 18.77 -43.83
C ALA A 9 11.35 18.38 -43.17
N ARG A 10 10.93 17.15 -43.40
CA ARG A 10 9.82 16.54 -42.63
C ARG A 10 10.33 16.34 -41.22
N GLN A 11 9.72 17.03 -40.23
CA GLN A 11 9.87 16.72 -38.83
C GLN A 11 9.33 15.31 -38.59
N PRO A 12 10.05 14.46 -37.85
CA PRO A 12 9.52 13.16 -37.47
C PRO A 12 8.35 13.36 -36.50
N THR A 13 7.19 12.86 -36.86
CA THR A 13 6.05 12.71 -35.96
C THR A 13 6.44 11.69 -34.88
N GLU A 14 6.74 12.17 -33.68
CA GLU A 14 6.85 11.31 -32.52
C GLU A 14 5.54 10.54 -32.36
N LYS A 15 5.56 9.24 -32.61
CA LYS A 15 4.54 8.32 -32.17
C LYS A 15 4.61 8.27 -30.65
N ARG A 16 3.69 8.94 -29.98
CA ARG A 16 3.45 8.73 -28.56
C ARG A 16 2.96 7.29 -28.37
N SER A 17 3.90 6.39 -28.09
CA SER A 17 3.55 5.02 -27.73
C SER A 17 3.05 5.02 -26.30
N GLY A 18 1.77 4.73 -26.09
CA GLY A 18 1.17 4.57 -24.76
C GLY A 18 1.75 3.42 -23.94
N GLU A 19 2.56 2.55 -24.57
CA GLU A 19 3.20 1.40 -23.94
C GLU A 19 4.29 1.77 -22.92
N GLY A 20 5.03 2.87 -23.14
CA GLY A 20 6.06 3.33 -22.20
C GLY A 20 5.48 3.81 -20.86
N MET A 21 4.26 4.35 -20.89
CA MET A 21 3.58 4.88 -19.73
C MET A 21 2.98 3.77 -18.83
N LEU A 22 2.51 2.67 -19.45
CA LEU A 22 2.01 1.49 -18.74
C LEU A 22 3.12 0.75 -17.97
N GLY A 23 4.31 0.60 -18.58
CA GLY A 23 5.47 -0.02 -17.92
C GLY A 23 5.95 0.75 -16.70
N TYR A 24 5.83 2.08 -16.72
CA TYR A 24 6.18 2.96 -15.60
C TYR A 24 5.26 2.76 -14.38
N TRP A 25 3.96 2.63 -14.61
CA TRP A 25 2.98 2.40 -13.54
C TRP A 25 3.14 1.05 -12.83
N LEU A 26 3.63 0.05 -13.56
CA LEU A 26 3.78 -1.31 -13.04
C LEU A 26 5.08 -1.50 -12.23
N LYS A 27 6.15 -0.73 -12.52
CA LYS A 27 7.47 -0.93 -11.89
C LYS A 27 7.78 -0.05 -10.68
N GLY A 28 7.09 1.08 -10.49
CA GLY A 28 7.34 1.99 -9.35
C GLY A 28 8.73 2.64 -9.34
N GLU A 29 9.49 2.57 -10.44
CA GLU A 29 10.81 3.18 -10.56
C GLU A 29 10.71 4.68 -10.87
N ASP A 30 11.60 5.48 -10.27
CA ASP A 30 11.75 6.91 -10.50
C ASP A 30 12.40 7.20 -11.86
N LEU A 31 11.71 6.84 -12.93
CA LEU A 31 12.06 7.34 -14.27
C LEU A 31 11.57 8.78 -14.40
N SER A 32 12.34 9.63 -15.09
CA SER A 32 11.96 11.01 -15.36
C SER A 32 10.59 11.07 -16.04
N LEU A 33 9.60 11.57 -15.29
CA LEU A 33 8.21 11.66 -15.77
C LEU A 33 8.12 12.67 -16.92
N PRO A 34 7.30 12.39 -17.96
CA PRO A 34 6.97 13.40 -18.95
C PRO A 34 6.43 14.66 -18.29
N THR A 35 6.82 15.82 -18.80
CA THR A 35 6.33 17.11 -18.30
C THR A 35 4.80 17.14 -18.29
N GLY A 36 4.20 17.36 -17.12
CA GLY A 36 2.74 17.39 -16.94
C GLY A 36 2.13 16.15 -16.32
N TYR A 37 2.96 15.14 -15.99
CA TYR A 37 2.46 13.97 -15.23
C TYR A 37 2.48 14.23 -13.73
N VAL A 38 1.35 14.04 -13.07
CA VAL A 38 1.22 14.10 -11.60
C VAL A 38 1.01 12.67 -11.08
N ARG A 39 1.79 12.28 -10.07
CA ARG A 39 1.56 11.00 -9.39
C ARG A 39 0.16 11.00 -8.78
N LEU A 40 -0.50 9.85 -8.76
CA LEU A 40 -1.84 9.75 -8.17
C LEU A 40 -1.86 10.22 -6.70
N SER A 41 -0.79 9.92 -5.97
CA SER A 41 -0.57 10.39 -4.59
C SER A 41 -0.35 11.91 -4.48
N GLU A 42 -0.05 12.59 -5.56
CA GLU A 42 0.15 14.04 -5.63
C GLU A 42 -1.10 14.76 -6.19
N ASN A 43 -2.07 14.02 -6.74
CA ASN A 43 -3.32 14.59 -7.22
C ASN A 43 -4.14 15.10 -6.01
N PRO A 44 -4.49 16.40 -5.95
CA PRO A 44 -5.15 17.00 -4.79
C PRO A 44 -6.52 16.38 -4.49
N GLU A 45 -7.28 16.00 -5.50
CA GLU A 45 -8.62 15.43 -5.34
C GLU A 45 -8.55 14.02 -4.74
N VAL A 46 -7.61 13.20 -5.25
CA VAL A 46 -7.38 11.86 -4.73
C VAL A 46 -6.89 11.93 -3.29
N ARG A 47 -5.91 12.80 -3.00
CA ARG A 47 -5.42 13.00 -1.64
C ARG A 47 -6.53 13.41 -0.70
N MET A 48 -7.32 14.41 -1.05
CA MET A 48 -8.42 14.88 -0.23
C MET A 48 -9.45 13.77 0.07
N ALA A 49 -9.77 12.94 -0.91
CA ALA A 49 -10.65 11.79 -0.71
C ALA A 49 -10.06 10.75 0.25
N VAL A 50 -8.78 10.40 0.06
CA VAL A 50 -8.06 9.45 0.93
C VAL A 50 -7.90 10.01 2.33
N ASP A 51 -7.50 11.27 2.46
CA ASP A 51 -7.37 11.95 3.76
C ASP A 51 -8.70 11.93 4.53
N ARG A 52 -9.81 12.15 3.84
CA ARG A 52 -11.15 12.07 4.44
C ARG A 52 -11.48 10.67 4.95
N ILE A 53 -11.22 9.64 4.15
CA ILE A 53 -11.44 8.25 4.55
C ILE A 53 -10.53 7.88 5.73
N ALA A 54 -9.24 8.24 5.66
CA ALA A 54 -8.28 7.96 6.71
C ALA A 54 -8.65 8.66 8.03
N ASP A 55 -9.12 9.92 7.96
CA ASP A 55 -9.60 10.63 9.16
C ASP A 55 -10.84 9.95 9.77
N MET A 56 -11.80 9.54 8.95
CA MET A 56 -13.00 8.84 9.44
C MET A 56 -12.63 7.53 10.13
N VAL A 57 -11.78 6.70 9.52
CA VAL A 57 -11.36 5.42 10.10
C VAL A 57 -10.51 5.63 11.36
N SER A 58 -9.62 6.63 11.36
CA SER A 58 -8.75 6.92 12.51
C SER A 58 -9.52 7.33 13.78
N ASN A 59 -10.74 7.81 13.63
CA ASN A 59 -11.62 8.14 14.76
C ASN A 59 -12.36 6.92 15.33
N MET A 60 -12.33 5.76 14.66
CA MET A 60 -12.93 4.54 15.18
C MET A 60 -12.15 4.01 16.38
N THR A 61 -12.87 3.45 17.36
CA THR A 61 -12.24 2.75 18.50
C THR A 61 -11.99 1.29 18.15
N ILE A 62 -10.82 0.80 18.52
CA ILE A 62 -10.46 -0.62 18.40
C ILE A 62 -10.45 -1.20 19.81
N HIS A 63 -11.15 -2.32 20.01
CA HIS A 63 -11.17 -3.03 21.28
C HIS A 63 -10.69 -4.46 21.08
N LEU A 64 -9.83 -4.92 21.99
CA LEU A 64 -9.47 -6.33 22.10
C LEU A 64 -10.62 -7.07 22.78
N MET A 65 -11.15 -8.08 22.09
CA MET A 65 -12.28 -8.87 22.59
C MET A 65 -11.84 -10.32 22.79
N ARG A 66 -12.38 -10.97 23.81
CA ARG A 66 -12.21 -12.39 24.09
C ARG A 66 -13.58 -13.07 24.05
N ASN A 67 -13.65 -14.25 23.46
CA ASN A 67 -14.86 -15.07 23.53
C ASN A 67 -14.88 -15.85 24.85
N VAL A 68 -15.93 -15.66 25.64
CA VAL A 68 -16.16 -16.34 26.91
C VAL A 68 -17.58 -16.91 26.90
N ASN A 69 -17.70 -18.22 26.95
CA ASN A 69 -19.01 -18.93 27.04
C ASN A 69 -20.01 -18.48 25.95
N GLY A 70 -19.54 -18.22 24.71
CA GLY A 70 -20.39 -17.79 23.59
C GLY A 70 -20.74 -16.30 23.57
N GLY A 71 -20.23 -15.51 24.50
CA GLY A 71 -20.30 -14.05 24.50
C GLY A 71 -18.96 -13.39 24.19
N HIS A 72 -18.99 -12.09 23.87
CA HIS A 72 -17.79 -11.28 23.65
C HIS A 72 -17.56 -10.37 24.85
N GLU A 73 -16.41 -10.53 25.50
CA GLU A 73 -16.00 -9.69 26.62
C GLU A 73 -14.80 -8.83 26.23
N ARG A 74 -14.84 -7.54 26.57
CA ARG A 74 -13.71 -6.64 26.35
C ARG A 74 -12.55 -6.99 27.29
N VAL A 75 -11.38 -7.24 26.70
CA VAL A 75 -10.15 -7.47 27.47
C VAL A 75 -9.55 -6.14 27.88
N GLN A 76 -9.13 -6.03 29.14
CA GLN A 76 -8.46 -4.87 29.70
C GLN A 76 -7.13 -5.30 30.34
N ASP A 77 -6.13 -5.48 29.49
CA ASP A 77 -4.78 -5.86 29.85
C ASP A 77 -3.72 -4.97 29.18
N LYS A 78 -2.44 -5.32 29.32
CA LYS A 78 -1.34 -4.58 28.67
C LYS A 78 -1.45 -4.57 27.15
N LEU A 79 -1.89 -5.68 26.55
CA LEU A 79 -2.06 -5.79 25.11
C LEU A 79 -3.22 -4.91 24.62
N SER A 80 -4.36 -4.92 25.33
CA SER A 80 -5.50 -4.09 24.99
C SER A 80 -5.15 -2.60 25.05
N ARG A 81 -4.37 -2.18 26.06
CA ARG A 81 -3.86 -0.82 26.16
C ARG A 81 -2.96 -0.46 24.98
N LYS A 82 -2.08 -1.37 24.55
CA LYS A 82 -1.20 -1.17 23.38
C LYS A 82 -1.99 -0.99 22.09
N VAL A 83 -3.03 -1.79 21.89
CA VAL A 83 -3.87 -1.70 20.68
C VAL A 83 -4.81 -0.48 20.71
N ASP A 84 -5.43 -0.20 21.87
CA ASP A 84 -6.50 0.78 22.00
C ASP A 84 -6.00 2.22 22.25
N ILE A 85 -4.86 2.40 22.92
CA ILE A 85 -4.39 3.71 23.38
C ILE A 85 -3.08 4.14 22.72
N GLU A 86 -2.06 3.30 22.77
CA GLU A 86 -0.68 3.67 22.40
C GLU A 86 0.00 2.56 21.58
N PRO A 87 -0.43 2.35 20.32
CA PRO A 87 0.13 1.30 19.48
C PRO A 87 1.61 1.50 19.18
N TYR A 88 2.05 2.74 19.05
CA TYR A 88 3.41 3.09 18.72
C TYR A 88 3.84 4.37 19.45
N SER A 89 5.02 4.36 20.06
CA SER A 89 5.50 5.47 20.91
C SER A 89 5.70 6.78 20.16
N LEU A 90 5.94 6.73 18.84
CA LEU A 90 6.11 7.92 18.02
C LEU A 90 4.81 8.48 17.43
N MET A 91 3.68 7.79 17.63
CA MET A 91 2.39 8.18 17.05
C MET A 91 1.26 7.97 18.03
N THR A 92 0.32 8.91 18.09
CA THR A 92 -0.96 8.65 18.78
C THR A 92 -1.73 7.55 18.05
N ARG A 93 -2.66 6.86 18.71
CA ARG A 93 -3.53 5.87 18.07
C ARG A 93 -4.21 6.43 16.80
N LYS A 94 -4.74 7.66 16.88
CA LYS A 94 -5.39 8.30 15.74
C LYS A 94 -4.42 8.47 14.57
N THR A 95 -3.25 9.02 14.80
CA THR A 95 -2.22 9.22 13.77
C THR A 95 -1.72 7.90 13.21
N TRP A 96 -1.59 6.88 14.06
CA TRP A 96 -1.16 5.54 13.66
C TRP A 96 -2.17 4.87 12.72
N LEU A 97 -3.48 4.90 13.05
CA LEU A 97 -4.54 4.39 12.19
C LEU A 97 -4.64 5.17 10.88
N TYR A 98 -4.57 6.50 10.97
CA TYR A 98 -4.56 7.37 9.81
C TYR A 98 -3.42 6.97 8.84
N HIS A 99 -2.21 6.80 9.36
CA HIS A 99 -1.04 6.41 8.57
C HIS A 99 -1.22 5.06 7.89
N ILE A 100 -1.75 4.05 8.60
CA ILE A 100 -2.02 2.73 8.02
C ILE A 100 -3.03 2.82 6.88
N VAL A 101 -4.15 3.52 7.09
CA VAL A 101 -5.20 3.66 6.06
C VAL A 101 -4.70 4.45 4.86
N HIS A 102 -3.96 5.52 5.10
CA HIS A 102 -3.35 6.31 4.04
C HIS A 102 -2.38 5.47 3.20
N THR A 103 -1.49 4.71 3.86
CA THR A 103 -0.58 3.77 3.19
C THR A 103 -1.36 2.73 2.39
N LEU A 104 -2.39 2.14 2.97
CA LEU A 104 -3.23 1.12 2.36
C LEU A 104 -3.90 1.61 1.05
N LEU A 105 -4.37 2.85 1.04
CA LEU A 105 -5.12 3.40 -0.08
C LEU A 105 -4.24 4.02 -1.17
N LEU A 106 -3.11 4.65 -0.83
CA LEU A 106 -2.26 5.37 -1.78
C LEU A 106 -0.96 4.64 -2.10
N GLU A 107 -0.12 4.41 -1.10
CA GLU A 107 1.27 4.03 -1.34
C GLU A 107 1.48 2.52 -1.42
N GLY A 108 0.73 1.77 -0.62
CA GLY A 108 0.88 0.33 -0.46
C GLY A 108 0.12 -0.52 -1.47
N ASP A 109 -0.56 0.13 -2.43
CA ASP A 109 -1.35 -0.57 -3.47
C ASP A 109 -2.28 -1.64 -2.87
N GLY A 110 -3.08 -1.22 -1.91
CA GLY A 110 -4.03 -2.10 -1.22
C GLY A 110 -3.42 -2.92 -0.07
N ASN A 111 -2.17 -2.64 0.32
CA ASN A 111 -1.47 -3.34 1.38
C ASN A 111 -0.84 -2.36 2.38
N ALA A 112 -0.92 -2.67 3.67
CA ALA A 112 -0.16 -1.99 4.70
C ALA A 112 0.37 -3.03 5.69
N VAL A 113 1.62 -2.87 6.09
CA VAL A 113 2.31 -3.82 6.96
C VAL A 113 2.71 -3.12 8.25
N VAL A 114 2.52 -3.82 9.37
CA VAL A 114 2.97 -3.37 10.69
C VAL A 114 3.85 -4.47 11.30
N TYR A 115 5.01 -4.08 11.77
CA TYR A 115 5.93 -4.97 12.46
C TYR A 115 5.67 -4.92 13.98
N PRO A 116 5.23 -6.04 14.59
CA PRO A 116 5.07 -6.11 16.04
C PRO A 116 6.46 -6.35 16.66
N GLN A 117 6.98 -5.35 17.35
CA GLN A 117 8.19 -5.53 18.16
C GLN A 117 7.81 -6.21 19.46
N ILE A 118 8.41 -7.35 19.74
CA ILE A 118 8.17 -8.14 20.95
C ILE A 118 9.31 -7.90 21.93
N ARG A 119 8.96 -7.61 23.20
CA ARG A 119 9.89 -7.53 24.32
C ARG A 119 9.31 -8.32 25.48
N ASP A 120 10.09 -9.20 26.06
CA ASP A 120 9.70 -10.06 27.20
C ASP A 120 8.42 -10.87 26.95
N GLY A 121 8.23 -11.33 25.70
CA GLY A 121 7.06 -12.12 25.28
C GLY A 121 5.77 -11.31 25.09
N LEU A 122 5.82 -9.98 25.19
CA LEU A 122 4.70 -9.08 24.96
C LEU A 122 4.97 -8.14 23.79
N ILE A 123 3.91 -7.70 23.12
CA ILE A 123 4.02 -6.67 22.10
C ILE A 123 4.37 -5.35 22.78
N ASP A 124 5.56 -4.83 22.46
CA ASP A 124 6.07 -3.55 22.96
C ASP A 124 5.67 -2.41 22.02
N GLU A 125 5.86 -2.59 20.71
CA GLU A 125 5.56 -1.59 19.69
C GLU A 125 4.88 -2.21 18.46
N LEU A 126 3.97 -1.48 17.86
CA LEU A 126 3.34 -1.81 16.57
C LEU A 126 3.84 -0.81 15.51
N ILE A 127 4.97 -1.11 14.89
CA ILE A 127 5.72 -0.21 14.02
C ILE A 127 5.17 -0.26 12.60
N PRO A 128 4.58 0.82 12.05
CA PRO A 128 4.16 0.85 10.66
C PRO A 128 5.38 0.76 9.73
N VAL A 129 5.31 -0.15 8.76
CA VAL A 129 6.38 -0.35 7.77
C VAL A 129 6.10 0.54 6.55
N PRO A 130 7.06 1.39 6.12
CA PRO A 130 6.89 2.18 4.90
C PRO A 130 6.65 1.27 3.68
N ALA A 131 5.69 1.63 2.83
CA ALA A 131 5.27 0.79 1.70
C ALA A 131 6.42 0.46 0.73
N ASN A 132 7.34 1.40 0.53
CA ASN A 132 8.51 1.22 -0.35
C ASN A 132 9.57 0.27 0.20
N THR A 133 9.49 -0.12 1.47
CA THR A 133 10.44 -1.04 2.11
C THR A 133 9.91 -2.48 2.21
N ALA A 134 8.61 -2.67 2.00
CA ALA A 134 7.96 -3.96 2.05
C ALA A 134 7.85 -4.57 0.64
N THR A 135 8.35 -5.78 0.48
CA THR A 135 8.28 -6.55 -0.77
C THR A 135 7.58 -7.88 -0.52
N PHE A 136 6.51 -8.14 -1.25
CA PHE A 136 5.80 -9.41 -1.16
C PHE A 136 6.53 -10.48 -1.98
N LEU A 137 6.93 -11.54 -1.33
CA LEU A 137 7.63 -12.66 -1.96
C LEU A 137 6.61 -13.67 -2.51
N PRO A 138 7.01 -14.49 -3.51
CA PRO A 138 6.18 -15.59 -3.98
C PRO A 138 5.73 -16.48 -2.83
N PRO A 139 4.50 -17.04 -2.88
CA PRO A 139 3.97 -17.84 -1.81
C PRO A 139 4.77 -19.14 -1.64
N LEU A 140 4.89 -19.57 -0.39
CA LEU A 140 5.41 -20.88 -0.06
C LEU A 140 4.42 -21.94 -0.55
N GLN A 141 4.91 -22.93 -1.28
CA GLN A 141 4.09 -24.02 -1.84
C GLN A 141 4.40 -25.33 -1.14
N ASN A 142 3.37 -26.15 -0.95
CA ASN A 142 3.53 -27.54 -0.53
C ASN A 142 3.94 -28.42 -1.73
N GLY A 143 4.20 -29.72 -1.46
CA GLY A 143 4.61 -30.67 -2.50
C GLY A 143 3.59 -30.90 -3.64
N ILE A 144 2.36 -30.42 -3.50
CA ILE A 144 1.30 -30.48 -4.53
C ILE A 144 1.01 -29.12 -5.19
N GLY A 145 1.88 -28.12 -4.94
CA GLY A 145 1.79 -26.80 -5.58
C GLY A 145 0.77 -25.83 -4.97
N LEU A 146 0.15 -26.18 -3.84
CA LEU A 146 -0.78 -25.28 -3.15
C LEU A 146 -0.02 -24.32 -2.22
N ALA A 147 -0.44 -23.06 -2.20
CA ALA A 147 0.12 -22.06 -1.31
C ALA A 147 -0.18 -22.41 0.17
N THR A 148 0.86 -22.54 0.97
CA THR A 148 0.78 -22.82 2.42
C THR A 148 1.04 -21.60 3.28
N GLY A 149 1.53 -20.52 2.68
CA GLY A 149 1.85 -19.26 3.33
C GLY A 149 2.50 -18.30 2.37
N TYR A 150 2.80 -17.10 2.81
CA TYR A 150 3.55 -16.11 2.06
C TYR A 150 4.52 -15.38 2.98
N GLN A 151 5.50 -14.75 2.40
CA GLN A 151 6.51 -13.98 3.12
C GLN A 151 6.53 -12.54 2.65
N ILE A 152 6.92 -11.65 3.55
CA ILE A 152 7.11 -10.23 3.27
C ILE A 152 8.55 -9.89 3.65
N ALA A 153 9.32 -9.39 2.69
CA ALA A 153 10.66 -8.90 2.95
C ALA A 153 10.60 -7.43 3.37
N ILE A 154 11.24 -7.09 4.49
CA ILE A 154 11.39 -5.73 5.00
C ILE A 154 12.88 -5.46 5.11
N HIS A 155 13.39 -4.45 4.40
CA HIS A 155 14.84 -4.15 4.32
C HIS A 155 15.70 -5.38 3.99
N GLY A 156 15.21 -6.25 3.10
CA GLY A 156 15.95 -7.46 2.66
C GLY A 156 15.85 -8.66 3.61
N ARG A 157 15.22 -8.55 4.76
CA ARG A 157 14.93 -9.67 5.65
C ARG A 157 13.52 -10.18 5.42
N ALA A 158 13.37 -11.48 5.14
CA ALA A 158 12.07 -12.11 4.96
C ALA A 158 11.44 -12.47 6.32
N TYR A 159 10.17 -12.15 6.46
CA TYR A 159 9.31 -12.49 7.59
C TYR A 159 8.14 -13.33 7.08
N ASN A 160 7.68 -14.28 7.88
CA ASN A 160 6.46 -15.01 7.58
C ASN A 160 5.24 -14.12 7.82
N HIS A 161 4.13 -14.43 7.16
CA HIS A 161 2.91 -13.65 7.28
C HIS A 161 2.32 -13.60 8.70
N ASP A 162 2.60 -14.59 9.54
CA ASP A 162 2.16 -14.70 10.95
C ASP A 162 3.07 -13.91 11.92
N GLU A 163 4.24 -13.49 11.48
CA GLU A 163 5.15 -12.63 12.25
C GLU A 163 4.83 -11.14 12.10
N LEU A 164 3.89 -10.78 11.20
CA LEU A 164 3.55 -9.41 10.86
C LEU A 164 2.04 -9.19 10.93
N LEU A 165 1.61 -7.94 11.13
CA LEU A 165 0.22 -7.56 10.88
C LEU A 165 0.13 -7.04 9.45
N HIS A 166 -0.53 -7.79 8.59
CA HIS A 166 -0.76 -7.41 7.20
C HIS A 166 -2.22 -7.00 6.99
N PHE A 167 -2.44 -5.71 6.79
CA PHE A 167 -3.71 -5.14 6.39
C PHE A 167 -3.82 -5.17 4.87
N LYS A 168 -4.94 -5.63 4.34
CA LYS A 168 -5.18 -5.69 2.90
C LYS A 168 -6.62 -5.36 2.55
N ILE A 169 -6.81 -4.70 1.42
CA ILE A 169 -8.13 -4.44 0.84
C ILE A 169 -8.20 -5.08 -0.55
N ASN A 170 -9.42 -5.39 -0.99
CA ASN A 170 -9.69 -5.97 -2.30
C ASN A 170 -8.71 -7.10 -2.65
N PRO A 171 -8.74 -8.25 -1.95
CA PRO A 171 -7.82 -9.36 -2.23
C PRO A 171 -7.78 -9.67 -3.73
N ASP A 172 -6.58 -9.81 -4.30
CA ASP A 172 -6.43 -10.16 -5.69
C ASP A 172 -6.97 -11.58 -5.93
N PRO A 173 -7.82 -11.83 -6.95
CA PRO A 173 -8.35 -13.16 -7.22
C PRO A 173 -7.27 -14.21 -7.53
N LEU A 174 -6.15 -13.80 -8.11
CA LEU A 174 -5.02 -14.68 -8.44
C LEU A 174 -4.02 -14.80 -7.29
N GLU A 175 -3.89 -13.74 -6.49
CA GLU A 175 -2.99 -13.66 -5.36
C GLU A 175 -3.74 -13.26 -4.08
N PRO A 176 -4.60 -14.13 -3.51
CA PRO A 176 -5.50 -13.79 -2.40
C PRO A 176 -4.77 -13.38 -1.11
N TRP A 177 -3.48 -13.66 -1.02
CA TRP A 177 -2.62 -13.19 0.08
C TRP A 177 -2.21 -11.72 -0.06
N ARG A 178 -2.42 -11.09 -1.23
CA ARG A 178 -2.08 -9.70 -1.52
C ARG A 178 -3.34 -8.87 -1.71
N GLY A 179 -3.32 -7.64 -1.22
CA GLY A 179 -4.35 -6.65 -1.50
C GLY A 179 -4.13 -6.01 -2.87
N ARG A 180 -5.19 -5.47 -3.44
CA ARG A 180 -5.17 -4.72 -4.69
C ARG A 180 -5.69 -3.31 -4.47
N GLY A 181 -4.86 -2.32 -4.74
CA GLY A 181 -5.21 -0.91 -4.60
C GLY A 181 -6.07 -0.38 -5.75
N TYR A 182 -6.48 0.86 -5.62
CA TYR A 182 -7.31 1.55 -6.59
C TYR A 182 -6.50 2.28 -7.69
N ARG A 183 -5.17 2.15 -7.71
CA ARG A 183 -4.29 2.88 -8.63
C ARG A 183 -4.70 2.76 -10.09
N LEU A 184 -5.00 1.56 -10.56
CA LEU A 184 -5.38 1.33 -11.97
C LEU A 184 -6.75 1.93 -12.29
N ILE A 185 -7.70 1.81 -11.38
CA ILE A 185 -9.07 2.31 -11.55
C ILE A 185 -9.09 3.84 -11.55
N LEU A 186 -8.38 4.46 -10.61
CA LEU A 186 -8.33 5.92 -10.48
C LEU A 186 -7.54 6.58 -11.62
N LYS A 187 -6.61 5.86 -12.26
CA LYS A 187 -5.87 6.38 -13.41
C LYS A 187 -6.78 6.82 -14.54
N ASP A 188 -7.75 6.00 -14.89
CA ASP A 188 -8.67 6.29 -16.00
C ASP A 188 -9.63 7.44 -15.64
N VAL A 189 -10.02 7.54 -14.37
CA VAL A 189 -10.85 8.63 -13.88
C VAL A 189 -10.09 9.96 -13.90
N VAL A 190 -8.86 9.98 -13.38
CA VAL A 190 -8.03 11.20 -13.32
C VAL A 190 -7.55 11.65 -14.70
N ALA A 191 -7.39 10.74 -15.66
CA ALA A 191 -7.00 11.10 -17.03
C ALA A 191 -8.13 11.78 -17.80
N ASN A 192 -9.38 11.71 -17.34
CA ASN A 192 -10.55 12.30 -17.97
C ASN A 192 -11.06 13.58 -17.27
N LEU A 193 -10.37 14.02 -16.20
CA LEU A 193 -10.58 15.31 -15.54
C LEU A 193 -9.65 16.38 -16.10
#